data_c48a09755b2ac4cb09e399b457802b08
#
_entry.id   c48a09755b2ac4cb09e399b457802b08
#
_cell.length_a   1.000
_cell.length_b   1.000
_cell.length_c   1.000
_cell.angle_alpha   90.00
_cell.angle_beta   90.00
_cell.angle_gamma   90.00
#
_symmetry.space_group_name_H-M   'P 1'
#
loop_
_entity.id
_entity.type
_entity.pdbx_description
1 polymer ?
#
loop_
_entity_poly.entity_id
_entity_poly.type
_entity_poly.pdbx_seq_one_letter_code
_entity_poly.pdbx_strand_id
1 'polypeptide(L)'
;MSEGISTQVSEEEFVLRAIKRLRKPPYKGIHSVYSGFNQAFKEHFGKNPVEVTQRLTAEGKIVTRPVRGGVMIYLPDEAPKPKESVLRKILAPEEGS
;
A
#
# COMPACT_ATOMS: atom_id res chain seq x y z
N MET A 1 -8.28 -19.02 -22.19
CA MET A 1 -8.05 -18.81 -21.80
C MET A 1 -7.61 -18.21 -21.19
N SER A 2 -7.62 -18.12 -21.27
CA SER A 2 -6.95 -17.32 -20.69
C SER A 2 -7.18 -17.25 -19.29
N GLU A 3 -7.99 -17.90 -18.74
CA GLU A 3 -8.24 -17.88 -17.46
C GLU A 3 -7.13 -18.32 -16.70
N GLY A 4 -6.42 -19.20 -17.12
CA GLY A 4 -5.26 -19.56 -16.45
C GLY A 4 -4.40 -18.39 -16.21
N ILE A 5 -4.55 -17.39 -17.01
CA ILE A 5 -3.77 -16.23 -16.87
C ILE A 5 -4.04 -15.51 -15.61
N SER A 6 -5.29 -15.48 -15.21
CA SER A 6 -5.61 -14.69 -14.04
C SER A 6 -5.04 -15.30 -12.80
N THR A 7 -4.59 -16.54 -12.82
CA THR A 7 -3.99 -17.08 -11.63
C THR A 7 -2.51 -16.81 -11.57
N GLN A 8 -1.97 -16.13 -12.57
CA GLN A 8 -0.56 -15.80 -12.61
C GLN A 8 -0.27 -14.40 -12.16
N VAL A 9 -1.13 -13.84 -11.37
CA VAL A 9 -0.95 -12.48 -10.90
C VAL A 9 0.27 -12.42 -10.01
N SER A 10 1.15 -11.45 -10.25
CA SER A 10 2.33 -11.29 -9.43
C SER A 10 1.93 -10.71 -8.07
N GLU A 11 2.86 -10.79 -7.13
CA GLU A 11 2.61 -10.22 -5.82
C GLU A 11 2.34 -8.73 -5.92
N GLU A 12 3.12 -8.05 -6.72
CA GLU A 12 2.92 -6.61 -6.90
C GLU A 12 1.55 -6.34 -7.49
N GLU A 13 1.17 -7.05 -8.52
CA GLU A 13 -0.11 -6.81 -9.16
C GLU A 13 -1.27 -7.13 -8.22
N PHE A 14 -1.12 -8.19 -7.43
CA PHE A 14 -2.16 -8.55 -6.47
C PHE A 14 -2.38 -7.40 -5.49
N VAL A 15 -1.28 -6.83 -4.98
CA VAL A 15 -1.41 -5.75 -4.02
C VAL A 15 -2.06 -4.54 -4.67
N LEU A 16 -1.65 -4.19 -5.88
CA LEU A 16 -2.22 -3.03 -6.54
C LEU A 16 -3.71 -3.22 -6.83
N ARG A 17 -4.10 -4.41 -7.25
CA ARG A 17 -5.51 -4.69 -7.45
C ARG A 17 -6.30 -4.64 -6.17
N ALA A 18 -5.71 -5.16 -5.09
CA ALA A 18 -6.41 -5.16 -3.81
C ALA A 18 -6.71 -3.74 -3.37
N ILE A 19 -5.74 -2.84 -3.52
CA ILE A 19 -5.98 -1.47 -3.13
C ILE A 19 -7.16 -0.90 -3.90
N LYS A 20 -7.17 -1.10 -5.20
CA LYS A 20 -8.22 -0.53 -6.03
C LYS A 20 -9.58 -1.15 -5.75
N ARG A 21 -9.61 -2.42 -5.43
CA ARG A 21 -10.89 -3.12 -5.31
C ARG A 21 -11.44 -3.14 -3.91
N LEU A 22 -10.60 -3.04 -2.90
CA LEU A 22 -11.07 -3.12 -1.52
C LEU A 22 -11.30 -1.75 -0.89
N ARG A 23 -10.72 -0.71 -1.47
CA ARG A 23 -10.89 0.62 -0.86
C ARG A 23 -12.32 1.08 -1.02
N LYS A 24 -12.75 1.89 -0.07
CA LYS A 24 -14.11 2.42 -0.06
C LYS A 24 -14.05 3.93 -0.01
N PRO A 25 -14.70 4.61 -0.97
CA PRO A 25 -14.68 6.07 -0.95
C PRO A 25 -15.18 6.60 0.39
N PRO A 26 -14.64 7.69 0.83
CA PRO A 26 -13.65 8.55 0.16
C PRO A 26 -12.21 8.12 0.39
N TYR A 27 -12.01 6.96 0.98
CA TYR A 27 -10.66 6.53 1.31
C TYR A 27 -9.96 6.04 0.06
N LYS A 28 -8.68 6.36 -0.06
CA LYS A 28 -7.91 5.93 -1.23
C LYS A 28 -7.03 4.74 -0.95
N GLY A 29 -6.90 4.35 0.31
CA GLY A 29 -6.10 3.21 0.68
C GLY A 29 -6.92 2.15 1.39
N ILE A 30 -6.27 1.06 1.75
CA ILE A 30 -6.92 -0.03 2.46
C ILE A 30 -6.12 -0.34 3.72
N HIS A 31 -6.82 -0.86 4.72
CA HIS A 31 -6.17 -1.31 5.95
C HIS A 31 -5.69 -2.73 5.69
N SER A 32 -4.44 -3.03 6.06
CA SER A 32 -3.86 -4.33 5.74
C SER A 32 -4.64 -5.49 6.33
N VAL A 33 -5.19 -5.31 7.52
CA VAL A 33 -5.90 -6.37 8.20
C VAL A 33 -7.40 -6.24 8.03
N TYR A 34 -7.94 -5.06 8.34
CA TYR A 34 -9.39 -4.89 8.39
C TYR A 34 -10.06 -5.00 7.03
N SER A 35 -9.33 -4.73 5.96
CA SER A 35 -9.90 -4.86 4.63
C SER A 35 -9.94 -6.31 4.16
N GLY A 36 -9.25 -7.20 4.86
CA GLY A 36 -9.14 -8.58 4.44
C GLY A 36 -7.95 -8.84 3.54
N PHE A 37 -7.14 -7.81 3.26
CA PHE A 37 -6.02 -7.97 2.35
C PHE A 37 -5.02 -9.02 2.83
N ASN A 38 -4.58 -8.93 4.09
CA ASN A 38 -3.58 -9.87 4.57
C ASN A 38 -4.07 -11.30 4.47
N GLN A 39 -5.34 -11.52 4.82
CA GLN A 39 -5.90 -12.85 4.75
C GLN A 39 -5.93 -13.36 3.31
N ALA A 40 -6.40 -12.52 2.40
CA ALA A 40 -6.50 -12.92 0.99
C ALA A 40 -5.12 -13.19 0.41
N PHE A 41 -4.14 -12.38 0.77
CA PHE A 41 -2.80 -12.57 0.27
C PHE A 41 -2.24 -13.91 0.73
N LYS A 42 -2.42 -14.22 2.01
CA LYS A 42 -1.95 -15.48 2.53
C LYS A 42 -2.62 -16.64 1.84
N GLU A 43 -3.91 -16.53 1.57
CA GLU A 43 -4.63 -17.62 0.92
C GLU A 43 -4.15 -17.82 -0.51
N HIS A 44 -3.84 -16.75 -1.19
CA HIS A 44 -3.45 -16.86 -2.58
C HIS A 44 -2.00 -17.29 -2.76
N PHE A 45 -1.10 -16.72 -1.99
CA PHE A 45 0.32 -16.96 -2.17
C PHE A 45 0.96 -17.88 -1.14
N GLY A 46 0.32 -18.10 -0.02
CA GLY A 46 0.91 -18.91 1.04
C GLY A 46 2.11 -18.26 1.68
N LYS A 47 2.19 -16.95 1.63
CA LYS A 47 3.32 -16.20 2.16
C LYS A 47 2.86 -15.14 3.12
N ASN A 48 3.82 -14.62 3.87
CA ASN A 48 3.55 -13.54 4.80
C ASN A 48 3.39 -12.23 4.03
N PRO A 49 2.21 -11.61 4.05
CA PRO A 49 2.00 -10.39 3.30
C PRO A 49 2.84 -9.21 3.80
N VAL A 50 3.24 -9.23 5.08
CA VAL A 50 4.01 -8.11 5.61
C VAL A 50 5.35 -8.00 4.91
N GLU A 51 6.00 -9.12 4.65
CA GLU A 51 7.28 -9.07 3.95
C GLU A 51 7.14 -8.48 2.57
N VAL A 52 6.08 -8.84 1.89
CA VAL A 52 5.86 -8.35 0.54
C VAL A 52 5.53 -6.87 0.54
N THR A 53 4.66 -6.44 1.45
CA THR A 53 4.31 -5.02 1.49
C THR A 53 5.52 -4.18 1.88
N GLN A 54 6.38 -4.67 2.76
CA GLN A 54 7.58 -3.94 3.11
C GLN A 54 8.52 -3.83 1.93
N ARG A 55 8.67 -4.91 1.17
CA ARG A 55 9.52 -4.88 -0.01
C ARG A 55 8.98 -3.91 -1.05
N LEU A 56 7.69 -3.98 -1.32
CA LEU A 56 7.10 -3.09 -2.31
C LEU A 56 7.17 -1.64 -1.89
N THR A 57 7.05 -1.38 -0.60
CA THR A 57 7.18 -0.03 -0.08
C THR A 57 8.60 0.48 -0.31
N ALA A 58 9.58 -0.37 -0.03
CA ALA A 58 10.97 0.02 -0.23
C ALA A 58 11.27 0.27 -1.70
N GLU A 59 10.57 -0.42 -2.59
CA GLU A 59 10.77 -0.23 -4.01
C GLU A 59 9.96 0.91 -4.59
N GLY A 60 9.16 1.56 -3.77
CA GLY A 60 8.35 2.67 -4.26
C GLY A 60 7.12 2.26 -5.04
N LYS A 61 6.74 0.99 -4.95
CA LYS A 61 5.58 0.49 -5.69
C LYS A 61 4.28 0.75 -4.96
N ILE A 62 4.33 0.91 -3.66
CA ILE A 62 3.18 1.26 -2.85
C ILE A 62 3.67 2.16 -1.73
N VAL A 63 2.73 2.78 -1.03
CA VAL A 63 3.05 3.60 0.14
C VAL A 63 2.28 3.02 1.32
N THR A 64 2.95 2.85 2.45
CA THR A 64 2.30 2.34 3.63
C THR A 64 2.46 3.32 4.78
N ARG A 65 1.45 3.36 5.64
CA ARG A 65 1.48 4.21 6.83
C ARG A 65 1.07 3.39 8.03
N PRO A 66 1.83 3.41 9.12
CA PRO A 66 1.45 2.67 10.31
C PRO A 66 0.16 3.22 10.89
N VAL A 67 -0.72 2.34 11.27
CA VAL A 67 -1.96 2.71 11.94
C VAL A 67 -2.26 1.65 12.97
N ARG A 68 -3.29 1.88 13.75
CA ARG A 68 -3.65 0.92 14.77
C ARG A 68 -4.03 -0.41 14.12
N GLY A 69 -3.42 -1.46 14.57
CA GLY A 69 -3.76 -2.80 14.11
C GLY A 69 -3.12 -3.24 12.82
N GLY A 70 -2.32 -2.38 12.19
CA GLY A 70 -1.67 -2.76 10.93
C GLY A 70 -1.12 -1.55 10.23
N VAL A 71 -1.28 -1.53 8.91
CA VAL A 71 -0.83 -0.38 8.12
C VAL A 71 -1.92 -0.06 7.11
N MET A 72 -1.97 1.19 6.69
CA MET A 72 -2.76 1.57 5.53
C MET A 72 -1.87 1.44 4.31
N ILE A 73 -2.42 0.98 3.21
CA ILE A 73 -1.68 0.73 1.98
C ILE A 73 -2.31 1.54 0.87
N TYR A 74 -1.48 2.31 0.16
CA TYR A 74 -1.96 3.22 -0.87
C TYR A 74 -1.19 3.01 -2.16
N LEU A 75 -1.81 3.35 -3.28
CA LEU A 75 -1.08 3.49 -4.53
C LEU A 75 -0.16 4.70 -4.41
N PRO A 76 1.01 4.65 -5.03
CA PRO A 76 1.97 5.76 -4.87
C PRO A 76 1.41 7.10 -5.29
N ASP A 77 0.63 7.12 -6.36
CA ASP A 77 0.10 8.38 -6.86
C ASP A 77 -1.04 8.92 -6.04
N GLU A 78 -1.63 8.09 -5.22
CA GLU A 78 -2.81 8.47 -4.48
C GLU A 78 -2.58 8.51 -2.98
N ALA A 79 -1.36 8.26 -2.55
CA ALA A 79 -1.07 8.32 -1.13
C ALA A 79 -1.24 9.74 -0.63
N PRO A 80 -1.81 9.91 0.56
CA PRO A 80 -1.84 11.25 1.14
C PRO A 80 -0.42 11.72 1.33
N LYS A 81 -0.18 12.97 1.06
CA LYS A 81 1.13 13.51 1.32
C LYS A 81 1.39 13.39 2.79
N PRO A 82 2.59 12.98 3.19
CA PRO A 82 2.89 12.96 4.60
C PRO A 82 2.68 14.35 5.11
N LYS A 83 2.03 14.46 6.24
CA LYS A 83 1.93 15.72 6.87
C LYS A 83 3.33 16.21 6.98
N GLU A 84 3.57 17.34 6.36
CA GLU A 84 4.86 17.92 6.48
C GLU A 84 5.02 18.19 7.94
N SER A 85 5.93 17.55 8.56
CA SER A 85 6.13 17.81 9.97
C SER A 85 6.68 19.21 10.11
N VAL A 86 6.38 19.82 11.22
CA VAL A 86 6.90 21.16 11.49
C VAL A 86 8.40 21.12 11.49
N LEU A 87 9.00 20.08 12.04
CA LEU A 87 10.43 19.96 12.05
C LEU A 87 11.00 19.96 10.65
N ARG A 88 10.36 19.26 9.74
CA ARG A 88 10.85 19.19 8.38
C ARG A 88 10.75 20.55 7.69
N LYS A 89 9.69 21.28 7.96
CA LYS A 89 9.57 22.61 7.40
C LYS A 89 10.67 23.52 7.92
N ILE A 90 10.99 23.40 9.19
CA ILE A 90 12.02 24.23 9.78
C ILE A 90 13.38 23.93 9.18
N LEU A 91 13.66 22.67 8.93
CA LEU A 91 14.94 22.27 8.42
C LEU A 91 15.08 22.40 6.92
N ALA A 92 13.98 22.64 6.22
CA ALA A 92 14.05 22.77 4.78
C ALA A 92 14.86 24.01 4.40
N PRO A 93 15.59 23.93 3.29
CA PRO A 93 16.32 25.11 2.84
C PRO A 93 15.35 26.23 2.60
N GLU A 94 15.84 27.44 2.76
CA GLU A 94 14.98 28.56 2.57
C GLU A 94 14.96 29.01 1.17
N GLU A 95 14.90 28.11 0.23
CA GLU A 95 14.82 28.53 -1.10
C GLU A 95 13.56 29.16 -1.32
N GLY A 96 13.51 30.08 -2.02
CA GLY A 96 12.30 30.77 -2.29
C GLY A 96 11.98 31.79 -1.27
N SER A 97 12.74 31.89 -0.26
CA SER A 97 12.43 32.90 0.72
C SER A 97 13.38 34.04 0.57
#